data_a09bb36d32bcbc45c99c884fb2f61f2a
#
_entry.id   a09bb36d32bcbc45c99c884fb2f61f2a
#
_cell.length_a   1.000
_cell.length_b   1.000
_cell.length_c   1.000
_cell.angle_alpha   90.00
_cell.angle_beta   90.00
_cell.angle_gamma   90.00
#
_symmetry.space_group_name_H-M   'P 1'
#
loop_
_entity.id
_entity.type
_entity.pdbx_description
1 polymer ?
#
loop_
_entity_poly.entity_id
_entity_poly.type
_entity_poly.pdbx_seq_one_letter_code
_entity_poly.pdbx_strand_id
1 'polypeptide(L)'
;MSAPLRGQVYRADIGFGAKPWLVVSNNHRNRALSDLLAVRIATTDRHANLPTWVQLGTADPLVGYINTDDLQQLHRDELDVLLGSLTPATLLAVNDALRIVLALP
;
A
#
# COMPACT_ATOMS: atom_id res chain seq x y z
N MET A 1 0.11 -17.41 10.90
CA MET A 1 -0.26 -16.48 9.82
C MET A 1 0.85 -16.45 8.78
N SER A 2 0.51 -16.53 7.51
CA SER A 2 1.51 -16.40 6.46
C SER A 2 1.99 -14.95 6.37
N ALA A 3 3.19 -14.74 5.82
CA ALA A 3 3.74 -13.42 5.63
C ALA A 3 2.85 -12.59 4.68
N PRO A 4 2.76 -11.26 4.88
CA PRO A 4 2.06 -10.42 3.93
C PRO A 4 2.76 -10.43 2.58
N LEU A 5 1.98 -10.29 1.52
CA LEU A 5 2.48 -10.28 0.14
C LEU A 5 2.36 -8.90 -0.47
N ARG A 6 3.35 -8.53 -1.26
CA ARG A 6 3.32 -7.29 -2.02
C ARG A 6 2.05 -7.23 -2.89
N GLY A 7 1.35 -6.10 -2.83
CA GLY A 7 0.08 -5.91 -3.53
C GLY A 7 -1.15 -6.21 -2.70
N GLN A 8 -1.00 -6.84 -1.55
CA GLN A 8 -2.11 -7.03 -0.62
C GLN A 8 -2.42 -5.75 0.13
N VAL A 9 -3.71 -5.56 0.44
CA VAL A 9 -4.20 -4.42 1.21
C VAL A 9 -4.73 -4.95 2.54
N TYR A 10 -4.19 -4.42 3.63
CA TYR A 10 -4.61 -4.76 4.99
C TYR A 10 -5.17 -3.54 5.70
N ARG A 11 -6.14 -3.77 6.57
CA ARG A 11 -6.53 -2.76 7.56
C ARG A 11 -5.53 -2.81 8.71
N ALA A 12 -5.07 -1.63 9.13
CA ALA A 12 -4.18 -1.51 10.28
C ALA A 12 -4.38 -0.18 10.97
N ASP A 13 -4.23 -0.17 12.30
CA ASP A 13 -4.26 1.04 13.12
C ASP A 13 -2.87 1.24 13.71
N ILE A 14 -2.18 2.28 13.28
CA ILE A 14 -0.84 2.62 13.77
C ILE A 14 -0.86 3.87 14.66
N GLY A 15 -2.04 4.18 15.25
CA GLY A 15 -2.22 5.31 16.17
C GLY A 15 -3.12 6.43 15.66
N PHE A 16 -3.67 6.29 14.44
CA PHE A 16 -4.51 7.31 13.81
C PHE A 16 -5.87 6.77 13.36
N GLY A 17 -6.30 5.65 13.96
CA GLY A 17 -7.49 4.94 13.54
C GLY A 17 -7.18 3.88 12.49
N ALA A 18 -8.13 2.98 12.28
CA ALA A 18 -7.98 1.92 11.30
C ALA A 18 -8.03 2.47 9.89
N LYS A 19 -7.00 2.20 9.10
CA LYS A 19 -6.86 2.66 7.72
C LYS A 19 -6.43 1.48 6.83
N PRO A 20 -6.74 1.53 5.52
CA PRO A 20 -6.20 0.55 4.59
C PRO A 20 -4.77 0.91 4.20
N TRP A 21 -3.92 -0.12 4.18
CA TRP A 21 -2.50 -0.01 3.85
C TRP A 21 -2.13 -1.02 2.79
N LEU A 22 -1.44 -0.56 1.76
CA LEU A 22 -0.95 -1.41 0.66
C LEU A 22 0.47 -1.87 0.97
N VAL A 23 0.69 -3.18 0.96
CA VAL A 23 2.03 -3.76 1.11
C VAL A 23 2.83 -3.52 -0.16
N VAL A 24 3.96 -2.82 -0.04
CA VAL A 24 4.83 -2.49 -1.18
C VAL A 24 6.21 -3.13 -1.09
N SER A 25 6.58 -3.70 0.06
CA SER A 25 7.87 -4.34 0.24
C SER A 25 7.95 -5.70 -0.46
N ASN A 26 9.17 -6.08 -0.80
CA ASN A 26 9.50 -7.32 -1.49
C ASN A 26 9.04 -8.54 -0.68
N ASN A 27 8.46 -9.54 -1.35
CA ASN A 27 7.93 -10.74 -0.70
C ASN A 27 8.98 -11.55 0.04
N HIS A 28 10.19 -11.63 -0.50
CA HIS A 28 11.28 -12.32 0.17
C HIS A 28 11.62 -11.64 1.51
N ARG A 29 11.73 -10.31 1.49
CA ARG A 29 11.92 -9.52 2.69
C ARG A 29 10.77 -9.69 3.68
N ASN A 30 9.53 -9.70 3.18
CA ASN A 30 8.34 -9.85 4.04
C ASN A 30 8.33 -11.19 4.78
N ARG A 31 8.87 -12.23 4.18
CA ARG A 31 8.98 -13.53 4.83
C ARG A 31 10.11 -13.57 5.86
N ALA A 32 11.20 -12.87 5.59
CA ALA A 32 12.40 -12.91 6.42
C ALA A 32 12.30 -12.03 7.67
N LEU A 33 11.52 -10.94 7.63
CA LEU A 33 11.47 -9.95 8.70
C LEU A 33 10.07 -9.90 9.34
N SER A 34 10.02 -9.41 10.57
CA SER A 34 8.76 -9.22 11.30
C SER A 34 8.06 -7.91 10.93
N ASP A 35 8.70 -7.06 10.13
CA ASP A 35 8.12 -5.83 9.64
C ASP A 35 7.94 -5.85 8.12
N LEU A 36 7.24 -4.83 7.60
CA LEU A 36 6.99 -4.64 6.18
C LEU A 36 6.94 -3.14 5.89
N LEU A 37 6.99 -2.79 4.61
CA LEU A 37 6.77 -1.42 4.17
C LEU A 37 5.42 -1.35 3.47
N ALA A 38 4.65 -0.31 3.81
CA ALA A 38 3.33 -0.10 3.26
C ALA A 38 3.07 1.37 3.00
N VAL A 39 2.16 1.64 2.06
CA VAL A 39 1.67 3.00 1.78
C VAL A 39 0.18 3.06 2.06
N ARG A 40 -0.29 4.23 2.51
CA ARG A 40 -1.68 4.40 2.91
C ARG A 40 -2.58 4.56 1.69
N ILE A 41 -3.81 4.04 1.80
CA ILE A 41 -4.87 4.30 0.84
C ILE A 41 -5.82 5.33 1.45
N ALA A 42 -6.06 6.43 0.71
CA ALA A 42 -6.92 7.53 1.13
C ALA A 42 -8.25 7.48 0.40
N THR A 43 -9.33 7.88 1.08
CA THR A 43 -10.66 7.98 0.47
C THR A 43 -10.93 9.36 -0.12
N THR A 44 -10.08 10.34 0.18
CA THR A 44 -10.17 11.70 -0.36
C THR A 44 -9.38 11.82 -1.67
N ASP A 45 -9.78 12.73 -2.54
CA ASP A 45 -9.08 13.04 -3.78
C ASP A 45 -8.22 14.31 -3.68
N ARG A 46 -7.95 14.77 -2.45
CA ARG A 46 -7.28 16.05 -2.18
C ARG A 46 -6.03 16.28 -3.02
N HIS A 47 -5.24 15.24 -3.22
CA HIS A 47 -3.97 15.32 -3.96
C HIS A 47 -3.97 14.38 -5.18
N ALA A 48 -5.15 14.12 -5.75
CA ALA A 48 -5.30 13.20 -6.87
C ALA A 48 -4.54 13.65 -8.12
N ASN A 49 -4.19 14.94 -8.23
CA ASN A 49 -3.41 15.49 -9.33
C ASN A 49 -1.91 15.21 -9.22
N LEU A 50 -1.43 14.73 -8.07
CA LEU A 50 -0.01 14.45 -7.90
C LEU A 50 0.34 13.10 -8.53
N PRO A 51 1.51 12.99 -9.20
CA PRO A 51 1.92 11.72 -9.81
C PRO A 51 2.24 10.62 -8.79
N THR A 52 2.34 10.98 -7.51
CA THR A 52 2.59 10.05 -6.41
C THR A 52 1.29 9.48 -5.82
N TRP A 53 0.13 9.94 -6.27
CA TRP A 53 -1.17 9.40 -5.88
C TRP A 53 -1.75 8.60 -7.04
N VAL A 54 -2.09 7.34 -6.78
CA VAL A 54 -2.59 6.40 -7.79
C VAL A 54 -4.05 6.08 -7.51
N GLN A 55 -4.93 6.36 -8.46
CA GLN A 55 -6.34 6.01 -8.33
C GLN A 55 -6.52 4.51 -8.43
N LEU A 56 -7.30 3.94 -7.50
CA LEU A 56 -7.71 2.54 -7.55
C LEU A 56 -8.68 2.32 -8.71
N GLY A 57 -8.54 1.18 -9.38
CA GLY A 57 -9.41 0.79 -10.48
C GLY A 57 -10.69 0.11 -10.00
N THR A 58 -11.63 -0.11 -10.93
CA THR A 58 -12.92 -0.73 -10.60
C THR A 58 -12.80 -2.19 -10.18
N ALA A 59 -11.74 -2.88 -10.59
CA ALA A 59 -11.47 -4.28 -10.23
C ALA A 59 -10.61 -4.42 -8.96
N ASP A 60 -10.17 -3.31 -8.38
CA ASP A 60 -9.43 -3.32 -7.13
C ASP A 60 -10.38 -3.51 -5.94
N PRO A 61 -9.89 -3.96 -4.78
CA PRO A 61 -10.77 -4.31 -3.65
C PRO A 61 -11.39 -3.10 -2.94
N LEU A 62 -10.90 -1.89 -3.20
CA LEU A 62 -11.36 -0.67 -2.55
C LEU A 62 -11.54 0.44 -3.58
N VAL A 63 -12.26 1.48 -3.17
CA VAL A 63 -12.34 2.76 -3.89
C VAL A 63 -11.45 3.77 -3.17
N GLY A 64 -10.69 4.56 -3.92
CA GLY A 64 -9.85 5.60 -3.34
C GLY A 64 -8.56 5.81 -4.11
N TYR A 65 -7.57 6.36 -3.40
CA TYR A 65 -6.26 6.73 -3.95
C TYR A 65 -5.14 6.17 -3.09
N ILE A 66 -4.16 5.57 -3.73
CA ILE A 66 -2.96 5.10 -3.05
C ILE A 66 -2.01 6.29 -2.92
N ASN A 67 -1.72 6.67 -1.68
CA ASN A 67 -0.80 7.77 -1.38
C ASN A 67 0.59 7.21 -1.15
N THR A 68 1.43 7.18 -2.19
CA THR A 68 2.78 6.64 -2.07
C THR A 68 3.73 7.56 -1.31
N ASP A 69 3.35 8.82 -1.05
CA ASP A 69 4.13 9.71 -0.18
C ASP A 69 4.04 9.30 1.30
N ASP A 70 2.98 8.60 1.70
CA ASP A 70 2.80 8.13 3.07
C ASP A 70 3.30 6.69 3.20
N LEU A 71 4.63 6.54 3.14
CA LEU A 71 5.32 5.26 3.22
C LEU A 71 5.75 5.02 4.67
N GLN A 72 5.27 3.94 5.26
CA GLN A 72 5.50 3.60 6.66
C GLN A 72 6.05 2.19 6.80
N GLN A 73 6.85 1.99 7.85
CA GLN A 73 7.25 0.66 8.28
C GLN A 73 6.22 0.18 9.31
N LEU A 74 5.58 -0.94 9.03
CA LEU A 74 4.60 -1.55 9.92
C LEU A 74 5.14 -2.87 10.44
N HIS A 75 4.77 -3.22 11.68
CA HIS A 75 5.00 -4.56 12.22
C HIS A 75 3.86 -5.48 11.77
N ARG A 76 4.15 -6.76 11.53
CA ARG A 76 3.11 -7.74 11.12
C ARG A 76 1.94 -7.77 12.09
N ASP A 77 2.21 -7.61 13.39
CA ASP A 77 1.17 -7.65 14.42
C ASP A 77 0.20 -6.49 14.33
N GLU A 78 0.56 -5.40 13.62
CA GLU A 78 -0.33 -4.27 13.39
C GLU A 78 -1.34 -4.54 12.28
N LEU A 79 -1.10 -5.56 11.45
CA LEU A 79 -2.03 -5.93 10.38
C LEU A 79 -3.23 -6.66 10.98
N ASP A 80 -4.44 -6.17 10.67
CA ASP A 80 -5.67 -6.73 11.20
C ASP A 80 -6.36 -7.62 10.16
N VAL A 81 -7.03 -7.02 9.18
CA VAL A 81 -7.85 -7.75 8.21
C VAL A 81 -7.27 -7.58 6.81
N LEU A 82 -7.12 -8.69 6.10
CA LEU A 82 -6.79 -8.66 4.66
C LEU A 82 -8.03 -8.24 3.89
N LEU A 83 -7.94 -7.11 3.20
CA LEU A 83 -9.05 -6.54 2.43
C LEU A 83 -9.06 -7.01 0.98
N GLY A 84 -7.95 -7.49 0.49
CA GLY A 84 -7.82 -7.99 -0.88
C GLY A 84 -6.46 -7.70 -1.48
N SER A 85 -6.35 -7.87 -2.79
CA SER A 85 -5.11 -7.63 -3.53
C SER A 85 -5.38 -6.70 -4.71
N LEU A 86 -4.43 -5.84 -5.04
CA LEU A 86 -4.52 -4.96 -6.20
C LEU A 86 -4.42 -5.76 -7.49
N THR A 87 -5.06 -5.26 -8.54
CA THR A 87 -4.86 -5.77 -9.89
C THR A 87 -3.43 -5.51 -10.35
N PRO A 88 -2.90 -6.32 -11.29
CA PRO A 88 -1.57 -6.08 -11.84
C PRO A 88 -1.41 -4.70 -12.46
N ALA A 89 -2.45 -4.18 -13.13
CA ALA A 89 -2.41 -2.86 -13.76
C ALA A 89 -2.21 -1.75 -12.72
N THR A 90 -2.96 -1.80 -11.62
CA THR A 90 -2.82 -0.80 -10.54
C THR A 90 -1.45 -0.94 -9.86
N LEU A 91 -0.97 -2.16 -9.67
CA LEU A 91 0.34 -2.36 -9.05
C LEU A 91 1.49 -1.81 -9.92
N LEU A 92 1.38 -1.91 -11.25
CA LEU A 92 2.35 -1.28 -12.15
C LEU A 92 2.36 0.25 -11.99
N ALA A 93 1.17 0.86 -11.88
CA ALA A 93 1.07 2.30 -11.64
C ALA A 93 1.69 2.70 -10.29
N VAL A 94 1.53 1.86 -9.27
CA VAL A 94 2.18 2.08 -7.96
C VAL A 94 3.70 2.01 -8.09
N ASN A 95 4.23 1.09 -8.89
CA ASN A 95 5.67 1.01 -9.15
C ASN A 95 6.21 2.33 -9.71
N ASP A 96 5.51 2.90 -10.68
CA ASP A 96 5.91 4.18 -11.29
C ASP A 96 5.86 5.32 -10.27
N ALA A 97 4.82 5.37 -9.44
CA ALA A 97 4.69 6.38 -8.38
C ALA A 97 5.82 6.24 -7.34
N LEU A 98 6.17 5.02 -6.96
CA LEU A 98 7.28 4.77 -6.01
C LEU A 98 8.63 5.19 -6.59
N ARG A 99 8.85 5.01 -7.90
CA ARG A 99 10.07 5.52 -8.55
C ARG A 99 10.18 7.02 -8.40
N ILE A 100 9.07 7.72 -8.53
CA ILE A 100 9.03 9.19 -8.37
C ILE A 100 9.30 9.57 -6.92
N VAL A 101 8.58 8.99 -5.97
CA VAL A 101 8.71 9.29 -4.54
C VAL A 101 10.13 9.03 -4.04
N LEU A 102 10.73 7.93 -4.48
CA LEU A 102 12.05 7.50 -4.02
C LEU A 102 13.17 7.98 -4.94
N ALA A 103 12.85 8.73 -6.00
CA ALA A 103 13.81 9.24 -6.98
C ALA A 103 14.66 8.11 -7.60
N LEU A 104 14.03 6.97 -7.91
CA LEU A 104 14.70 5.84 -8.54
C LEU A 104 14.71 5.99 -10.06
N PRO A 105 15.77 5.50 -10.73
CA PRO A 105 15.83 5.50 -12.19
C PRO A 105 14.79 4.58 -12.82
#